data_1b102f457f9aa3af559b58fc27cd8a12
#
_entry.id   1b102f457f9aa3af559b58fc27cd8a12
#
_cell.length_a   1.000
_cell.length_b   1.000
_cell.length_c   1.000
_cell.angle_alpha   90.00
_cell.angle_beta   90.00
_cell.angle_gamma   90.00
#
_symmetry.space_group_name_H-M   'P 1'
#
loop_
_entity.id
_entity.type
_entity.pdbx_description
1 polymer ?
#
loop_
_entity_poly.entity_id
_entity_poly.type
_entity_poly.pdbx_seq_one_letter_code
_entity_poly.pdbx_strand_id
1 'polypeptide(L)'
;MKLSKTNYLVYRECAHNAWVKVHKPEVYRAEPLSVFEQAIIGVGNDVDVRARQVFPGGILIRRGDAVGTAQLVAERAHILYQPVFETDRYTTACDILVWNGAAYDLYEVKASTGGEERNAKDDLYAHDLAFQALVLRGNGVPLGRLHLVRLNAGYVSDGTRDLGRLFTREDFTSRVTPLLDAVAMEMDAAHDLIQLRALPPPPCACIYKGRSSQCTTFAHINPGVPDYSVHDLTRIGASPKKLKALVDGGILAVTEVPDDFELSDPQRNQVEAARHRRLHVARAPLEAFLAAIRYPVAFLDYETFPCALPRFAGYGPFHHVPFQFSMHVVTEPGGAPIHREFLYTGADCPDMPFIDALKRAIPAEGSIVVWNAPFEKGINAKLAERRPQERAFLDTVNGRVVDLMDVFSGQMVVHPEFRGRTSIKWVLPALVPRLSYKGLAIQEGATASDTWNRIVTGALEPDAARQAAQDLLAYCGLDSLAMLEIWRALLGMVAAREIREAG
;
A
#
# COMPACT_ATOMS: atom_id res chain seq x y z
N MET A 1 -31.93 -5.14 9.17
CA MET A 1 -30.82 -4.36 8.57
C MET A 1 -30.46 -4.99 7.23
N LYS A 2 -30.23 -4.21 6.14
CA LYS A 2 -29.86 -4.77 4.83
C LYS A 2 -28.35 -4.99 4.75
N LEU A 3 -27.92 -6.07 4.12
CA LEU A 3 -26.51 -6.33 3.80
C LEU A 3 -26.12 -5.54 2.55
N SER A 4 -25.10 -4.71 2.64
CA SER A 4 -24.54 -4.00 1.48
C SER A 4 -23.39 -4.79 0.86
N LYS A 5 -23.10 -4.53 -0.44
CA LYS A 5 -21.95 -5.04 -1.18
C LYS A 5 -20.65 -4.91 -0.35
N THR A 6 -20.38 -3.73 0.20
CA THR A 6 -19.17 -3.48 0.99
C THR A 6 -19.12 -4.33 2.27
N ASN A 7 -20.27 -4.55 2.96
CA ASN A 7 -20.29 -5.38 4.15
C ASN A 7 -20.16 -6.87 3.82
N TYR A 8 -20.68 -7.31 2.67
CA TYR A 8 -20.49 -8.66 2.16
C TYR A 8 -18.99 -8.95 1.87
N LEU A 9 -18.27 -8.04 1.22
CA LEU A 9 -16.85 -8.21 0.96
C LEU A 9 -16.02 -8.29 2.25
N VAL A 10 -16.37 -7.47 3.27
CA VAL A 10 -15.74 -7.58 4.60
C VAL A 10 -16.09 -8.91 5.29
N TYR A 11 -17.31 -9.42 5.12
CA TYR A 11 -17.69 -10.73 5.64
C TYR A 11 -16.84 -11.87 5.03
N ARG A 12 -16.59 -11.82 3.73
CA ARG A 12 -15.72 -12.80 3.06
C ARG A 12 -14.28 -12.77 3.58
N GLU A 13 -13.78 -11.59 3.91
CA GLU A 13 -12.47 -11.45 4.54
C GLU A 13 -12.45 -12.03 5.96
N CYS A 14 -13.44 -11.64 6.78
CA CYS A 14 -13.61 -12.07 8.16
C CYS A 14 -15.04 -11.78 8.64
N ALA A 15 -15.80 -12.84 8.94
CA ALA A 15 -17.17 -12.75 9.43
C ALA A 15 -17.29 -11.90 10.71
N HIS A 16 -16.40 -12.07 11.68
CA HIS A 16 -16.38 -11.26 12.91
C HIS A 16 -16.14 -9.77 12.61
N ASN A 17 -15.22 -9.46 11.68
CA ASN A 17 -14.93 -8.10 11.26
C ASN A 17 -16.16 -7.41 10.65
N ALA A 18 -16.95 -8.15 9.85
CA ALA A 18 -18.20 -7.63 9.29
C ALA A 18 -19.24 -7.32 10.38
N TRP A 19 -19.36 -8.18 11.39
CA TRP A 19 -20.25 -7.94 12.52
C TRP A 19 -19.83 -6.69 13.30
N VAL A 20 -18.52 -6.56 13.63
CA VAL A 20 -18.00 -5.38 14.34
C VAL A 20 -18.20 -4.12 13.51
N LYS A 21 -17.95 -4.16 12.20
CA LYS A 21 -18.18 -3.03 11.32
C LYS A 21 -19.62 -2.48 11.37
N VAL A 22 -20.59 -3.38 11.50
CA VAL A 22 -22.01 -3.03 11.49
C VAL A 22 -22.51 -2.60 12.88
N HIS A 23 -22.09 -3.29 13.94
CA HIS A 23 -22.61 -3.10 15.31
C HIS A 23 -21.75 -2.21 16.18
N LYS A 24 -20.45 -2.06 15.87
CA LYS A 24 -19.48 -1.24 16.61
C LYS A 24 -18.60 -0.44 15.63
N PRO A 25 -19.21 0.46 14.83
CA PRO A 25 -18.47 1.21 13.82
C PRO A 25 -17.34 2.06 14.41
N GLU A 26 -17.45 2.49 15.67
CA GLU A 26 -16.40 3.19 16.42
C GLU A 26 -15.16 2.32 16.68
N VAL A 27 -15.34 0.99 16.84
CA VAL A 27 -14.25 0.04 16.98
C VAL A 27 -13.64 -0.30 15.61
N TYR A 28 -14.49 -0.45 14.59
CA TYR A 28 -14.05 -0.72 13.23
C TYR A 28 -13.23 0.43 12.63
N ARG A 29 -13.57 1.67 13.02
CA ARG A 29 -12.88 2.91 12.63
C ARG A 29 -12.44 3.66 13.89
N ALA A 30 -11.59 3.01 14.70
CA ALA A 30 -11.08 3.60 15.92
C ALA A 30 -10.31 4.91 15.68
N GLU A 31 -9.65 5.01 14.51
CA GLU A 31 -8.98 6.22 14.06
C GLU A 31 -9.72 6.87 12.87
N PRO A 32 -9.70 8.20 12.74
CA PRO A 32 -10.12 8.87 11.51
C PRO A 32 -9.35 8.30 10.30
N LEU A 33 -9.96 8.36 9.12
CA LEU A 33 -9.25 7.98 7.88
C LEU A 33 -7.95 8.78 7.78
N SER A 34 -6.84 8.05 7.63
CA SER A 34 -5.55 8.66 7.36
C SER A 34 -5.60 9.48 6.05
N VAL A 35 -4.68 10.41 5.89
CA VAL A 35 -4.55 11.18 4.63
C VAL A 35 -4.38 10.23 3.44
N PHE A 36 -3.65 9.14 3.64
CA PHE A 36 -3.48 8.10 2.61
C PHE A 36 -4.79 7.40 2.22
N GLU A 37 -5.60 6.99 3.20
CA GLU A 37 -6.89 6.35 2.91
C GLU A 37 -7.85 7.31 2.21
N GLN A 38 -7.85 8.59 2.60
CA GLN A 38 -8.62 9.64 1.93
C GLN A 38 -8.14 9.83 0.48
N ALA A 39 -6.82 9.82 0.24
CA ALA A 39 -6.25 9.92 -1.09
C ALA A 39 -6.64 8.72 -1.99
N ILE A 40 -6.62 7.48 -1.45
CA ILE A 40 -7.10 6.29 -2.18
C ILE A 40 -8.57 6.42 -2.58
N ILE A 41 -9.42 6.87 -1.67
CA ILE A 41 -10.85 7.12 -1.97
C ILE A 41 -11.00 8.19 -3.04
N GLY A 42 -10.21 9.28 -2.94
CA GLY A 42 -10.17 10.33 -3.96
C GLY A 42 -9.80 9.81 -5.34
N VAL A 43 -8.74 9.01 -5.43
CA VAL A 43 -8.32 8.35 -6.68
C VAL A 43 -9.42 7.45 -7.24
N GLY A 44 -10.13 6.68 -6.39
CA GLY A 44 -11.26 5.85 -6.81
C GLY A 44 -12.38 6.68 -7.43
N ASN A 45 -12.74 7.79 -6.79
CA ASN A 45 -13.78 8.70 -7.28
C ASN A 45 -13.37 9.36 -8.63
N ASP A 46 -12.12 9.80 -8.76
CA ASP A 46 -11.61 10.40 -10.00
C ASP A 46 -11.63 9.41 -11.15
N VAL A 47 -11.24 8.16 -10.91
CA VAL A 47 -11.26 7.08 -11.89
C VAL A 47 -12.70 6.76 -12.30
N ASP A 48 -13.66 6.67 -11.36
CA ASP A 48 -15.07 6.45 -11.65
C ASP A 48 -15.66 7.59 -12.52
N VAL A 49 -15.42 8.85 -12.15
CA VAL A 49 -15.86 10.01 -12.96
C VAL A 49 -15.29 9.97 -14.38
N ARG A 50 -14.03 9.55 -14.55
CA ARG A 50 -13.42 9.40 -15.87
C ARG A 50 -13.96 8.22 -16.65
N ALA A 51 -14.20 7.08 -15.98
CA ALA A 51 -14.80 5.90 -16.61
C ALA A 51 -16.19 6.20 -17.17
N ARG A 52 -17.03 7.00 -16.48
CA ARG A 52 -18.33 7.43 -16.98
C ARG A 52 -18.23 8.19 -18.32
N GLN A 53 -17.16 8.94 -18.56
CA GLN A 53 -16.95 9.67 -19.82
C GLN A 53 -16.71 8.72 -21.02
N VAL A 54 -16.38 7.45 -20.77
CA VAL A 54 -16.26 6.39 -21.80
C VAL A 54 -17.64 5.83 -22.20
N PHE A 55 -18.69 6.19 -21.45
CA PHE A 55 -20.08 5.83 -21.67
C PHE A 55 -20.96 7.10 -21.74
N PRO A 56 -20.86 7.93 -22.78
CA PRO A 56 -21.48 9.26 -22.77
C PRO A 56 -23.03 9.20 -22.82
N GLY A 57 -23.66 10.24 -22.26
CA GLY A 57 -25.12 10.39 -22.32
C GLY A 57 -25.90 9.67 -21.23
N GLY A 58 -25.24 9.15 -20.21
CA GLY A 58 -25.91 8.48 -19.09
C GLY A 58 -26.53 9.44 -18.07
N ILE A 59 -27.45 8.92 -17.28
CA ILE A 59 -28.16 9.62 -16.21
C ILE A 59 -27.49 9.26 -14.87
N LEU A 60 -26.99 10.26 -14.15
CA LEU A 60 -26.44 10.08 -12.81
C LEU A 60 -27.56 10.01 -11.77
N ILE A 61 -27.65 8.87 -11.09
CA ILE A 61 -28.64 8.64 -10.04
C ILE A 61 -28.18 9.30 -8.74
N ARG A 62 -29.13 9.95 -8.07
CA ARG A 62 -28.87 10.49 -6.72
C ARG A 62 -28.59 9.35 -5.74
N ARG A 63 -27.59 9.54 -4.89
CA ARG A 63 -27.22 8.54 -3.88
C ARG A 63 -28.42 8.11 -3.02
N GLY A 64 -28.68 6.81 -2.98
CA GLY A 64 -29.78 6.20 -2.22
C GLY A 64 -31.14 6.25 -2.92
N ASP A 65 -31.24 6.74 -4.15
CA ASP A 65 -32.50 6.83 -4.89
C ASP A 65 -32.82 5.50 -5.62
N ALA A 66 -33.29 4.52 -4.87
CA ALA A 66 -33.73 3.24 -5.41
C ALA A 66 -35.06 3.38 -6.19
N VAL A 67 -35.93 4.32 -5.83
CA VAL A 67 -37.22 4.54 -6.49
C VAL A 67 -36.99 5.13 -7.89
N GLY A 68 -36.19 6.20 -7.99
CA GLY A 68 -35.82 6.78 -9.28
C GLY A 68 -35.06 5.78 -10.17
N THR A 69 -34.20 4.93 -9.56
CA THR A 69 -33.56 3.83 -10.29
C THR A 69 -34.59 2.88 -10.91
N ALA A 70 -35.55 2.40 -10.11
CA ALA A 70 -36.56 1.43 -10.59
C ALA A 70 -37.39 2.02 -11.73
N GLN A 71 -37.77 3.31 -11.65
CA GLN A 71 -38.49 4.01 -12.71
C GLN A 71 -37.68 4.04 -14.02
N LEU A 72 -36.41 4.49 -13.96
CA LEU A 72 -35.56 4.58 -15.15
C LEU A 72 -35.24 3.21 -15.76
N VAL A 73 -35.13 2.17 -14.93
CA VAL A 73 -34.99 0.79 -15.43
C VAL A 73 -36.25 0.31 -16.13
N ALA A 74 -37.44 0.61 -15.61
CA ALA A 74 -38.71 0.27 -16.25
C ALA A 74 -38.89 1.01 -17.61
N GLU A 75 -38.41 2.24 -17.71
CA GLU A 75 -38.37 3.07 -18.92
C GLU A 75 -37.25 2.61 -19.90
N ARG A 76 -36.41 1.65 -19.52
CA ARG A 76 -35.25 1.18 -20.28
C ARG A 76 -34.28 2.31 -20.63
N ALA A 77 -34.00 3.18 -19.69
CA ALA A 77 -33.02 4.25 -19.85
C ALA A 77 -31.69 3.69 -20.34
N HIS A 78 -31.10 4.32 -21.36
CA HIS A 78 -29.98 3.73 -22.10
C HIS A 78 -28.72 3.52 -21.25
N ILE A 79 -28.33 4.51 -20.44
CA ILE A 79 -27.17 4.42 -19.56
C ILE A 79 -27.52 5.05 -18.20
N LEU A 80 -27.23 4.30 -17.12
CA LEU A 80 -27.39 4.76 -15.74
C LEU A 80 -26.05 4.73 -15.01
N TYR A 81 -25.70 5.82 -14.34
CA TYR A 81 -24.53 5.91 -13.45
C TYR A 81 -24.98 5.84 -12.00
N GLN A 82 -24.30 5.06 -11.19
CA GLN A 82 -24.54 4.86 -9.76
C GLN A 82 -25.99 4.44 -9.41
N PRO A 83 -26.66 3.58 -10.22
CA PRO A 83 -28.00 3.13 -9.91
C PRO A 83 -28.00 2.29 -8.63
N VAL A 84 -29.04 2.49 -7.80
CA VAL A 84 -29.16 1.84 -6.49
C VAL A 84 -30.30 0.83 -6.52
N PHE A 85 -30.01 -0.38 -6.06
CA PHE A 85 -30.98 -1.48 -5.98
C PHE A 85 -31.09 -2.01 -4.57
N GLU A 86 -32.31 -2.29 -4.15
CA GLU A 86 -32.62 -2.81 -2.84
C GLU A 86 -33.62 -3.96 -2.91
N THR A 87 -33.37 -5.00 -2.14
CA THR A 87 -34.36 -6.01 -1.76
C THR A 87 -34.69 -5.87 -0.28
N ASP A 88 -35.48 -6.77 0.27
CA ASP A 88 -35.74 -6.79 1.72
C ASP A 88 -34.46 -7.03 2.53
N ARG A 89 -33.51 -7.81 1.99
CA ARG A 89 -32.28 -8.25 2.68
C ARG A 89 -31.01 -7.56 2.20
N TYR A 90 -30.96 -7.08 0.96
CA TYR A 90 -29.71 -6.65 0.30
C TYR A 90 -29.84 -5.26 -0.30
N THR A 91 -28.71 -4.56 -0.40
CA THR A 91 -28.60 -3.29 -1.10
C THR A 91 -27.27 -3.18 -1.86
N THR A 92 -27.30 -2.62 -3.06
CA THR A 92 -26.11 -2.32 -3.85
C THR A 92 -26.30 -1.03 -4.63
N ALA A 93 -25.18 -0.31 -4.84
CA ALA A 93 -25.03 0.68 -5.90
C ALA A 93 -24.07 0.09 -6.94
N CYS A 94 -24.47 0.09 -8.19
CA CYS A 94 -23.64 -0.32 -9.32
C CYS A 94 -22.94 0.93 -9.88
N ASP A 95 -21.78 0.76 -10.54
CA ASP A 95 -21.13 1.91 -11.14
C ASP A 95 -21.84 2.35 -12.43
N ILE A 96 -22.02 1.45 -13.39
CA ILE A 96 -22.64 1.77 -14.68
C ILE A 96 -23.52 0.62 -15.15
N LEU A 97 -24.73 0.94 -15.59
CA LEU A 97 -25.61 0.02 -16.34
C LEU A 97 -25.86 0.55 -17.75
N VAL A 98 -25.78 -0.31 -18.76
CA VAL A 98 -26.02 0.06 -20.16
C VAL A 98 -27.08 -0.88 -20.74
N TRP A 99 -28.16 -0.32 -21.26
CA TRP A 99 -29.19 -1.08 -21.98
C TRP A 99 -28.69 -1.47 -23.37
N ASN A 100 -28.59 -2.77 -23.66
CA ASN A 100 -28.10 -3.30 -24.94
C ASN A 100 -29.21 -3.63 -25.97
N GLY A 101 -30.43 -3.24 -25.68
CA GLY A 101 -31.62 -3.54 -26.50
C GLY A 101 -32.48 -4.69 -25.98
N ALA A 102 -31.92 -5.59 -25.16
CA ALA A 102 -32.60 -6.75 -24.58
C ALA A 102 -32.46 -6.83 -23.05
N ALA A 103 -31.32 -6.43 -22.51
CA ALA A 103 -30.96 -6.49 -21.10
C ALA A 103 -30.01 -5.37 -20.73
N TYR A 104 -29.74 -5.19 -19.43
CA TYR A 104 -28.68 -4.31 -18.94
C TYR A 104 -27.37 -5.04 -18.80
N ASP A 105 -26.32 -4.52 -19.43
CA ASP A 105 -24.95 -4.91 -19.13
C ASP A 105 -24.45 -4.11 -17.93
N LEU A 106 -23.84 -4.80 -16.96
CA LEU A 106 -23.26 -4.21 -15.75
C LEU A 106 -21.77 -3.98 -15.96
N TYR A 107 -21.31 -2.77 -15.64
CA TYR A 107 -19.90 -2.39 -15.64
C TYR A 107 -19.49 -1.92 -14.24
N GLU A 108 -18.59 -2.66 -13.60
CA GLU A 108 -17.94 -2.30 -12.33
C GLU A 108 -16.61 -1.67 -12.61
N VAL A 109 -16.35 -0.50 -12.03
CA VAL A 109 -15.13 0.29 -12.23
C VAL A 109 -14.16 0.08 -11.08
N LYS A 110 -12.89 -0.18 -11.40
CA LYS A 110 -11.82 -0.34 -10.40
C LYS A 110 -10.62 0.54 -10.74
N ALA A 111 -10.19 1.34 -9.75
CA ALA A 111 -8.96 2.11 -9.80
C ALA A 111 -7.73 1.20 -9.61
N SER A 112 -7.56 0.22 -10.49
CA SER A 112 -6.45 -0.71 -10.50
C SER A 112 -6.05 -1.02 -11.94
N THR A 113 -4.81 -1.42 -12.16
CA THR A 113 -4.35 -2.02 -13.41
C THR A 113 -4.40 -3.56 -13.30
N GLY A 114 -4.49 -4.26 -14.42
CA GLY A 114 -4.25 -5.70 -14.44
C GLY A 114 -2.75 -5.99 -14.33
N GLY A 115 -2.34 -7.09 -13.68
CA GLY A 115 -0.93 -7.49 -13.51
C GLY A 115 -0.80 -8.94 -13.07
N GLU A 116 0.40 -9.37 -12.66
CA GLU A 116 0.68 -10.74 -12.20
C GLU A 116 -0.07 -11.11 -10.89
N GLU A 117 -0.38 -10.14 -10.03
CA GLU A 117 -1.26 -10.31 -8.85
C GLU A 117 -2.75 -10.48 -9.21
N ARG A 118 -3.03 -10.68 -10.48
CA ARG A 118 -4.36 -10.68 -11.08
C ARG A 118 -5.35 -11.64 -10.41
N ASN A 119 -4.89 -12.82 -10.03
CA ASN A 119 -5.78 -13.90 -9.61
C ASN A 119 -6.53 -13.65 -8.30
N ALA A 120 -5.88 -13.14 -7.26
CA ALA A 120 -6.52 -12.91 -5.97
C ALA A 120 -7.49 -11.71 -6.00
N LYS A 121 -7.10 -10.61 -6.69
CA LYS A 121 -7.97 -9.44 -6.86
C LYS A 121 -9.13 -9.72 -7.82
N ASP A 122 -8.89 -10.49 -8.87
CA ASP A 122 -9.93 -10.88 -9.84
C ASP A 122 -11.00 -11.75 -9.18
N ASP A 123 -10.63 -12.64 -8.25
CA ASP A 123 -11.60 -13.39 -7.46
C ASP A 123 -12.48 -12.48 -6.60
N LEU A 124 -11.89 -11.49 -5.93
CA LEU A 124 -12.64 -10.49 -5.17
C LEU A 124 -13.62 -9.71 -6.07
N TYR A 125 -13.19 -9.30 -7.26
CA TYR A 125 -14.02 -8.56 -8.22
C TYR A 125 -15.14 -9.43 -8.80
N ALA A 126 -14.89 -10.72 -9.03
CA ALA A 126 -15.92 -11.66 -9.46
C ALA A 126 -17.02 -11.84 -8.41
N HIS A 127 -16.67 -11.90 -7.13
CA HIS A 127 -17.65 -11.97 -6.04
C HIS A 127 -18.40 -10.63 -5.83
N ASP A 128 -17.73 -9.49 -6.04
CA ASP A 128 -18.38 -8.18 -6.05
C ASP A 128 -19.47 -8.12 -7.15
N LEU A 129 -19.11 -8.49 -8.38
CA LEU A 129 -20.06 -8.55 -9.51
C LEU A 129 -21.16 -9.59 -9.29
N ALA A 130 -20.86 -10.74 -8.68
CA ALA A 130 -21.87 -11.77 -8.36
C ALA A 130 -22.91 -11.25 -7.36
N PHE A 131 -22.47 -10.58 -6.29
CA PHE A 131 -23.36 -9.92 -5.33
C PHE A 131 -24.31 -8.95 -6.02
N GLN A 132 -23.76 -8.05 -6.84
CA GLN A 132 -24.54 -7.08 -7.59
C GLN A 132 -25.54 -7.76 -8.53
N ALA A 133 -25.09 -8.76 -9.31
CA ALA A 133 -25.93 -9.49 -10.23
C ALA A 133 -27.13 -10.17 -9.53
N LEU A 134 -26.92 -10.74 -8.34
CA LEU A 134 -27.99 -11.34 -7.54
C LEU A 134 -29.00 -10.31 -7.04
N VAL A 135 -28.52 -9.14 -6.58
CA VAL A 135 -29.42 -8.06 -6.13
C VAL A 135 -30.22 -7.49 -7.31
N LEU A 136 -29.60 -7.31 -8.50
CA LEU A 136 -30.31 -6.85 -9.69
C LEU A 136 -31.37 -7.85 -10.13
N ARG A 137 -31.05 -9.15 -10.17
CA ARG A 137 -32.02 -10.22 -10.47
C ARG A 137 -33.18 -10.25 -9.49
N GLY A 138 -32.90 -10.06 -8.19
CA GLY A 138 -33.91 -9.94 -7.14
C GLY A 138 -34.86 -8.75 -7.33
N ASN A 139 -34.45 -7.72 -8.08
CA ASN A 139 -35.26 -6.57 -8.47
C ASN A 139 -35.92 -6.75 -9.86
N GLY A 140 -35.82 -7.93 -10.48
CA GLY A 140 -36.42 -8.20 -11.79
C GLY A 140 -35.72 -7.51 -12.96
N VAL A 141 -34.48 -7.02 -12.77
CA VAL A 141 -33.71 -6.36 -13.83
C VAL A 141 -33.25 -7.43 -14.84
N PRO A 142 -33.59 -7.30 -16.14
CA PRO A 142 -33.04 -8.18 -17.17
C PRO A 142 -31.54 -7.89 -17.30
N LEU A 143 -30.70 -8.85 -16.86
CA LEU A 143 -29.26 -8.70 -16.77
C LEU A 143 -28.56 -9.44 -17.91
N GLY A 144 -27.74 -8.73 -18.67
CA GLY A 144 -26.90 -9.22 -19.75
C GLY A 144 -25.49 -9.59 -19.28
N ARG A 145 -24.48 -8.97 -19.87
CA ARG A 145 -23.09 -9.24 -19.56
C ARG A 145 -22.62 -8.48 -18.31
N LEU A 146 -21.60 -9.03 -17.67
CA LEU A 146 -20.96 -8.45 -16.48
C LEU A 146 -19.54 -8.08 -16.85
N HIS A 147 -19.19 -6.81 -16.72
CA HIS A 147 -17.90 -6.29 -17.14
C HIS A 147 -17.13 -5.65 -15.98
N LEU A 148 -15.80 -5.82 -16.03
CA LEU A 148 -14.87 -5.08 -15.19
C LEU A 148 -14.19 -4.02 -16.04
N VAL A 149 -14.24 -2.75 -15.59
CA VAL A 149 -13.56 -1.61 -16.19
C VAL A 149 -12.36 -1.24 -15.33
N ARG A 150 -11.16 -1.31 -15.90
CA ARG A 150 -9.89 -1.04 -15.20
C ARG A 150 -9.01 -0.08 -15.99
N LEU A 151 -8.05 0.53 -15.29
CA LEU A 151 -6.99 1.27 -15.96
C LEU A 151 -6.12 0.30 -16.78
N ASN A 152 -5.79 0.71 -17.99
CA ASN A 152 -4.97 -0.07 -18.92
C ASN A 152 -3.49 0.03 -18.54
N ALA A 153 -2.89 -1.07 -18.05
CA ALA A 153 -1.48 -1.13 -17.69
C ALA A 153 -0.53 -0.82 -18.87
N GLY A 154 -0.97 -1.09 -20.11
CA GLY A 154 -0.20 -0.79 -21.32
C GLY A 154 -0.40 0.64 -21.85
N TYR A 155 -1.24 1.45 -21.20
CA TYR A 155 -1.44 2.83 -21.62
C TYR A 155 -0.23 3.68 -21.23
N VAL A 156 0.28 4.42 -22.22
CA VAL A 156 1.25 5.49 -22.03
C VAL A 156 0.68 6.75 -22.63
N SER A 157 0.58 7.82 -21.83
CA SER A 157 0.08 9.11 -22.24
C SER A 157 1.04 9.74 -23.28
N ASP A 158 0.49 10.25 -24.35
CA ASP A 158 1.20 11.05 -25.35
C ASP A 158 1.05 12.57 -25.09
N GLY A 159 0.46 12.92 -23.94
CA GLY A 159 0.09 14.28 -23.57
C GLY A 159 -1.37 14.62 -23.91
N THR A 160 -2.06 13.77 -24.66
CA THR A 160 -3.51 13.85 -24.86
C THR A 160 -4.24 12.96 -23.85
N ARG A 161 -5.53 13.23 -23.61
CA ARG A 161 -6.35 12.43 -22.70
C ARG A 161 -7.27 11.49 -23.50
N ASP A 162 -6.70 10.47 -24.10
CA ASP A 162 -7.48 9.42 -24.77
C ASP A 162 -8.06 8.43 -23.75
N LEU A 163 -9.29 8.70 -23.32
CA LEU A 163 -10.00 7.86 -22.36
C LEU A 163 -10.33 6.48 -22.92
N GLY A 164 -10.51 6.34 -24.22
CA GLY A 164 -10.79 5.06 -24.89
C GLY A 164 -9.63 4.08 -24.74
N ARG A 165 -8.38 4.58 -24.76
CA ARG A 165 -7.16 3.79 -24.55
C ARG A 165 -6.78 3.65 -23.06
N LEU A 166 -7.21 4.60 -22.21
CA LEU A 166 -6.87 4.61 -20.78
C LEU A 166 -7.56 3.48 -20.02
N PHE A 167 -8.75 3.05 -20.45
CA PHE A 167 -9.52 2.01 -19.81
C PHE A 167 -9.57 0.73 -20.64
N THR A 168 -9.52 -0.43 -19.96
CA THR A 168 -9.86 -1.74 -20.51
C THR A 168 -11.23 -2.16 -19.99
N ARG A 169 -11.99 -2.89 -20.85
CA ARG A 169 -13.27 -3.51 -20.49
C ARG A 169 -13.13 -5.01 -20.66
N GLU A 170 -13.27 -5.75 -19.56
CA GLU A 170 -13.15 -7.20 -19.58
C GLU A 170 -14.51 -7.84 -19.29
N ASP A 171 -14.93 -8.82 -20.09
CA ASP A 171 -16.13 -9.60 -19.84
C ASP A 171 -15.84 -10.63 -18.73
N PHE A 172 -16.45 -10.44 -17.59
CA PHE A 172 -16.37 -11.32 -16.40
C PHE A 172 -17.52 -12.31 -16.30
N THR A 173 -18.45 -12.31 -17.23
CA THR A 173 -19.67 -13.14 -17.19
C THR A 173 -19.36 -14.61 -16.95
N SER A 174 -18.39 -15.18 -17.68
CA SER A 174 -18.00 -16.57 -17.53
C SER A 174 -17.32 -16.91 -16.20
N ARG A 175 -16.70 -15.92 -15.54
CA ARG A 175 -16.10 -16.07 -14.21
C ARG A 175 -17.14 -15.93 -13.10
N VAL A 176 -18.13 -15.08 -13.28
CA VAL A 176 -19.15 -14.77 -12.28
C VAL A 176 -20.27 -15.82 -12.26
N THR A 177 -20.71 -16.30 -13.42
CA THR A 177 -21.84 -17.22 -13.53
C THR A 177 -21.71 -18.48 -12.65
N PRO A 178 -20.55 -19.15 -12.59
CA PRO A 178 -20.38 -20.33 -11.73
C PRO A 178 -20.40 -20.02 -10.22
N LEU A 179 -20.21 -18.76 -9.83
CA LEU A 179 -20.15 -18.35 -8.43
C LEU A 179 -21.53 -18.01 -7.85
N LEU A 180 -22.54 -17.78 -8.67
CA LEU A 180 -23.82 -17.19 -8.25
C LEU A 180 -24.50 -17.98 -7.12
N ASP A 181 -24.58 -19.30 -7.22
CA ASP A 181 -25.24 -20.12 -6.19
C ASP A 181 -24.47 -20.08 -4.86
N ALA A 182 -23.14 -20.20 -4.92
CA ALA A 182 -22.30 -20.12 -3.73
C ALA A 182 -22.36 -18.72 -3.08
N VAL A 183 -22.32 -17.67 -3.91
CA VAL A 183 -22.44 -16.28 -3.43
C VAL A 183 -23.82 -16.02 -2.83
N ALA A 184 -24.90 -16.57 -3.38
CA ALA A 184 -26.24 -16.44 -2.79
C ALA A 184 -26.28 -17.04 -1.36
N MET A 185 -25.70 -18.22 -1.17
CA MET A 185 -25.59 -18.85 0.16
C MET A 185 -24.71 -18.03 1.12
N GLU A 186 -23.56 -17.49 0.63
CA GLU A 186 -22.71 -16.61 1.42
C GLU A 186 -23.42 -15.30 1.80
N MET A 187 -24.22 -14.72 0.90
CA MET A 187 -25.01 -13.52 1.15
C MET A 187 -26.06 -13.75 2.25
N ASP A 188 -26.75 -14.89 2.21
CA ASP A 188 -27.70 -15.28 3.24
C ASP A 188 -27.00 -15.43 4.60
N ALA A 189 -25.90 -16.16 4.66
CA ALA A 189 -25.13 -16.36 5.87
C ALA A 189 -24.57 -15.02 6.42
N ALA A 190 -24.08 -14.16 5.54
CA ALA A 190 -23.59 -12.83 5.91
C ALA A 190 -24.71 -11.92 6.43
N HIS A 191 -25.89 -11.97 5.79
CA HIS A 191 -27.05 -11.24 6.26
C HIS A 191 -27.50 -11.73 7.65
N ASP A 192 -27.60 -13.04 7.85
CA ASP A 192 -28.01 -13.61 9.12
C ASP A 192 -27.02 -13.29 10.24
N LEU A 193 -25.70 -13.31 9.93
CA LEU A 193 -24.66 -12.90 10.85
C LEU A 193 -24.87 -11.45 11.34
N ILE A 194 -25.10 -10.50 10.43
CA ILE A 194 -25.28 -9.10 10.82
C ILE A 194 -26.58 -8.81 11.55
N GLN A 195 -27.53 -9.78 11.62
CA GLN A 195 -28.73 -9.68 12.46
C GLN A 195 -28.47 -10.18 13.90
N LEU A 196 -27.36 -10.88 14.16
CA LEU A 196 -27.03 -11.35 15.50
C LEU A 196 -26.86 -10.20 16.48
N ARG A 197 -27.45 -10.31 17.67
CA ARG A 197 -27.35 -9.29 18.73
C ARG A 197 -25.98 -9.28 19.43
N ALA A 198 -25.26 -10.38 19.37
CA ALA A 198 -23.96 -10.54 20.00
C ALA A 198 -22.91 -11.01 19.00
N LEU A 199 -21.67 -10.57 19.21
CA LEU A 199 -20.52 -11.03 18.43
C LEU A 199 -20.39 -12.57 18.58
N PRO A 200 -20.18 -13.32 17.49
CA PRO A 200 -19.82 -14.73 17.57
C PRO A 200 -18.63 -14.97 18.49
N PRO A 201 -18.53 -16.14 19.16
CA PRO A 201 -17.40 -16.42 20.03
C PRO A 201 -16.05 -16.34 19.31
N PRO A 202 -14.98 -15.80 19.95
CA PRO A 202 -13.63 -15.85 19.42
C PRO A 202 -13.09 -17.29 19.43
N PRO A 203 -12.01 -17.58 18.68
CA PRO A 203 -11.28 -16.65 17.82
C PRO A 203 -11.93 -16.46 16.45
N CYS A 204 -11.62 -15.35 15.78
CA CYS A 204 -11.95 -15.23 14.37
C CYS A 204 -10.94 -15.99 13.50
N ALA A 205 -11.31 -16.34 12.26
CA ALA A 205 -10.44 -17.07 11.33
C ALA A 205 -9.09 -16.38 11.05
N CYS A 206 -8.99 -15.06 11.30
CA CYS A 206 -7.76 -14.31 11.13
C CYS A 206 -6.66 -14.67 12.15
N ILE A 207 -6.97 -15.47 13.19
CA ILE A 207 -5.98 -15.96 14.14
C ILE A 207 -4.93 -16.87 13.48
N TYR A 208 -5.25 -17.43 12.31
CA TYR A 208 -4.33 -18.26 11.52
C TYR A 208 -3.62 -17.48 10.41
N LYS A 209 -3.73 -16.14 10.40
CA LYS A 209 -3.08 -15.27 9.42
C LYS A 209 -1.92 -14.50 10.06
N GLY A 210 -0.83 -14.30 9.32
CA GLY A 210 0.25 -13.40 9.74
C GLY A 210 -0.27 -11.97 9.93
N ARG A 211 0.44 -11.17 10.72
CA ARG A 211 0.03 -9.81 11.15
C ARG A 211 -0.48 -8.92 10.01
N SER A 212 0.19 -8.91 8.87
CA SER A 212 -0.18 -8.07 7.71
C SER A 212 -1.47 -8.47 7.02
N SER A 213 -2.00 -9.67 7.30
CA SER A 213 -3.21 -10.22 6.70
C SER A 213 -4.37 -10.37 7.70
N GLN A 214 -4.22 -9.85 8.91
CA GLN A 214 -5.28 -9.85 9.92
C GLN A 214 -6.34 -8.81 9.58
N CYS A 215 -7.58 -9.06 10.02
CA CYS A 215 -8.67 -8.10 9.84
C CYS A 215 -8.49 -6.86 10.73
N THR A 216 -9.11 -5.77 10.36
CA THR A 216 -8.99 -4.46 11.01
C THR A 216 -9.27 -4.50 12.51
N THR A 217 -10.24 -5.31 12.95
CA THR A 217 -10.65 -5.42 14.36
C THR A 217 -10.06 -6.64 15.07
N PHE A 218 -8.97 -7.20 14.56
CA PHE A 218 -8.34 -8.42 15.08
C PHE A 218 -8.06 -8.36 16.59
N ALA A 219 -7.43 -7.30 17.06
CA ALA A 219 -7.09 -7.12 18.48
C ALA A 219 -8.31 -7.04 19.37
N HIS A 220 -9.41 -6.40 18.91
CA HIS A 220 -10.67 -6.34 19.64
C HIS A 220 -11.35 -7.71 19.76
N ILE A 221 -11.27 -8.52 18.70
CA ILE A 221 -11.90 -9.85 18.65
C ILE A 221 -11.05 -10.89 19.42
N ASN A 222 -9.73 -10.75 19.41
CA ASN A 222 -8.80 -11.71 20.03
C ASN A 222 -7.95 -11.02 21.14
N PRO A 223 -8.56 -10.54 22.22
CA PRO A 223 -7.85 -9.76 23.25
C PRO A 223 -6.77 -10.57 24.02
N GLY A 224 -6.80 -11.89 23.91
CA GLY A 224 -5.76 -12.78 24.49
C GLY A 224 -4.48 -12.88 23.66
N VAL A 225 -4.44 -12.32 22.44
CA VAL A 225 -3.24 -12.33 21.61
C VAL A 225 -2.32 -11.17 22.02
N PRO A 226 -1.06 -11.43 22.42
CA PRO A 226 -0.12 -10.38 22.80
C PRO A 226 0.17 -9.42 21.63
N ASP A 227 0.52 -8.18 21.96
CA ASP A 227 0.93 -7.17 20.96
C ASP A 227 2.14 -7.63 20.12
N TYR A 228 3.11 -8.32 20.77
CA TYR A 228 4.20 -8.99 20.06
C TYR A 228 3.99 -10.51 20.14
N SER A 229 3.42 -11.05 19.08
CA SER A 229 2.93 -12.43 19.04
C SER A 229 3.60 -13.24 17.92
N VAL A 230 3.35 -14.55 17.91
CA VAL A 230 3.82 -15.47 16.85
C VAL A 230 3.37 -15.04 15.44
N HIS A 231 2.35 -14.18 15.33
CA HIS A 231 1.90 -13.59 14.09
C HIS A 231 2.89 -12.58 13.48
N ASP A 232 3.84 -12.07 14.30
CA ASP A 232 4.90 -11.14 13.90
C ASP A 232 6.19 -11.86 13.49
N LEU A 233 6.26 -13.20 13.60
CA LEU A 233 7.43 -13.95 13.14
C LEU A 233 7.68 -13.70 11.66
N THR A 234 8.93 -13.43 11.32
CA THR A 234 9.35 -13.09 9.96
C THR A 234 8.82 -14.10 8.95
N ARG A 235 8.04 -13.62 7.96
CA ARG A 235 7.43 -14.42 6.90
C ARG A 235 6.53 -15.56 7.37
N ILE A 236 6.02 -15.54 8.59
CA ILE A 236 5.16 -16.62 9.13
C ILE A 236 3.88 -16.80 8.30
N GLY A 237 3.37 -15.73 7.69
CA GLY A 237 2.21 -15.78 6.79
C GLY A 237 2.42 -16.68 5.55
N ALA A 238 3.68 -16.86 5.11
CA ALA A 238 4.04 -17.80 4.06
C ALA A 238 4.17 -19.27 4.56
N SER A 239 4.02 -19.49 5.88
CA SER A 239 4.11 -20.80 6.52
C SER A 239 2.86 -21.10 7.36
N PRO A 240 1.67 -21.19 6.76
CA PRO A 240 0.40 -21.27 7.48
C PRO A 240 0.30 -22.50 8.39
N LYS A 241 0.98 -23.62 8.05
CA LYS A 241 1.04 -24.82 8.90
C LYS A 241 1.79 -24.56 10.20
N LYS A 242 2.91 -23.82 10.15
CA LYS A 242 3.70 -23.48 11.34
C LYS A 242 2.92 -22.54 12.26
N LEU A 243 2.32 -21.48 11.69
CA LEU A 243 1.48 -20.57 12.46
C LEU A 243 0.30 -21.30 13.10
N LYS A 244 -0.37 -22.17 12.34
CA LYS A 244 -1.48 -22.97 12.85
C LYS A 244 -1.05 -23.88 14.02
N ALA A 245 0.10 -24.54 13.91
CA ALA A 245 0.62 -25.39 14.98
C ALA A 245 0.91 -24.62 16.27
N LEU A 246 1.47 -23.41 16.18
CA LEU A 246 1.71 -22.55 17.35
C LEU A 246 0.38 -22.11 17.98
N VAL A 247 -0.56 -21.62 17.18
CA VAL A 247 -1.86 -21.14 17.66
C VAL A 247 -2.68 -22.27 18.30
N ASP A 248 -2.76 -23.43 17.66
CA ASP A 248 -3.50 -24.60 18.18
C ASP A 248 -2.85 -25.15 19.46
N GLY A 249 -1.51 -25.00 19.60
CA GLY A 249 -0.78 -25.32 20.81
C GLY A 249 -0.91 -24.28 21.94
N GLY A 250 -1.68 -23.20 21.72
CA GLY A 250 -1.85 -22.11 22.68
C GLY A 250 -0.62 -21.20 22.82
N ILE A 251 0.36 -21.34 21.94
CA ILE A 251 1.59 -20.56 21.95
C ILE A 251 1.33 -19.26 21.16
N LEU A 252 1.14 -18.16 21.86
CA LEU A 252 0.78 -16.89 21.26
C LEU A 252 1.90 -15.84 21.36
N ALA A 253 2.66 -15.82 22.44
CA ALA A 253 3.79 -14.91 22.57
C ALA A 253 5.03 -15.42 21.82
N VAL A 254 5.77 -14.53 21.17
CA VAL A 254 7.04 -14.91 20.49
C VAL A 254 8.05 -15.55 21.45
N THR A 255 8.08 -15.07 22.70
CA THR A 255 9.00 -15.55 23.73
C THR A 255 8.67 -16.96 24.26
N GLU A 256 7.47 -17.47 23.99
CA GLU A 256 6.99 -18.80 24.45
C GLU A 256 7.21 -19.89 23.39
N VAL A 257 7.71 -19.56 22.20
CA VAL A 257 7.97 -20.55 21.15
C VAL A 257 9.00 -21.57 21.64
N PRO A 258 8.72 -22.90 21.64
CA PRO A 258 9.64 -23.92 22.14
C PRO A 258 10.97 -23.96 21.36
N ASP A 259 12.06 -24.34 22.01
CA ASP A 259 13.39 -24.42 21.41
C ASP A 259 13.49 -25.49 20.30
N ASP A 260 12.71 -26.56 20.45
CA ASP A 260 12.61 -27.67 19.49
C ASP A 260 11.60 -27.39 18.35
N PHE A 261 10.86 -26.27 18.42
CA PHE A 261 9.93 -25.93 17.34
C PHE A 261 10.70 -25.58 16.07
N GLU A 262 10.28 -26.14 14.94
CA GLU A 262 10.94 -25.94 13.64
C GLU A 262 10.77 -24.50 13.12
N LEU A 263 11.78 -23.68 13.31
CA LEU A 263 11.88 -22.31 12.79
C LEU A 263 12.94 -22.20 11.70
N SER A 264 12.77 -21.23 10.79
CA SER A 264 13.86 -20.76 9.94
C SER A 264 14.86 -19.94 10.77
N ASP A 265 16.12 -19.80 10.30
CA ASP A 265 17.13 -19.03 11.02
C ASP A 265 16.67 -17.59 11.34
N PRO A 266 16.05 -16.81 10.40
CA PRO A 266 15.51 -15.50 10.74
C PRO A 266 14.44 -15.53 11.85
N GLN A 267 13.58 -16.55 11.88
CA GLN A 267 12.56 -16.69 12.92
C GLN A 267 13.20 -17.07 14.26
N ARG A 268 14.19 -17.96 14.25
CA ARG A 268 14.94 -18.34 15.45
C ARG A 268 15.68 -17.15 16.05
N ASN A 269 16.43 -16.40 15.24
CA ASN A 269 17.12 -15.19 15.68
C ASN A 269 16.14 -14.17 16.29
N GLN A 270 14.94 -14.04 15.71
CA GLN A 270 13.90 -13.16 16.22
C GLN A 270 13.38 -13.63 17.59
N VAL A 271 13.10 -14.93 17.76
CA VAL A 271 12.68 -15.52 19.05
C VAL A 271 13.75 -15.34 20.11
N GLU A 272 15.01 -15.65 19.79
CA GLU A 272 16.14 -15.51 20.71
C GLU A 272 16.34 -14.06 21.14
N ALA A 273 16.31 -13.13 20.18
CA ALA A 273 16.44 -11.71 20.48
C ALA A 273 15.30 -11.23 21.40
N ALA A 274 14.06 -11.66 21.15
CA ALA A 274 12.89 -11.31 21.96
C ALA A 274 12.97 -11.90 23.37
N ARG A 275 13.30 -13.20 23.48
CA ARG A 275 13.36 -13.96 24.73
C ARG A 275 14.42 -13.42 25.66
N HIS A 276 15.62 -13.17 25.15
CA HIS A 276 16.75 -12.70 25.92
C HIS A 276 16.86 -11.18 26.01
N ARG A 277 15.99 -10.44 25.30
CA ARG A 277 16.04 -8.97 25.17
C ARG A 277 17.45 -8.48 24.77
N ARG A 278 18.08 -9.21 23.85
CA ARG A 278 19.46 -8.96 23.44
C ARG A 278 19.53 -8.64 21.95
N LEU A 279 20.36 -7.66 21.63
CA LEU A 279 20.80 -7.38 20.29
C LEU A 279 21.64 -8.56 19.78
N HIS A 280 21.30 -9.12 18.63
CA HIS A 280 22.12 -10.08 17.90
C HIS A 280 22.88 -9.33 16.78
N VAL A 281 24.18 -9.55 16.70
CA VAL A 281 25.04 -8.98 15.64
C VAL A 281 25.86 -10.09 15.01
N ALA A 282 25.60 -10.40 13.75
CA ALA A 282 26.46 -11.27 12.94
C ALA A 282 27.66 -10.46 12.46
N ARG A 283 28.73 -10.45 13.26
CA ARG A 283 29.83 -9.49 13.13
C ARG A 283 30.53 -9.53 11.78
N ALA A 284 31.05 -10.70 11.38
CA ALA A 284 31.83 -10.81 10.15
C ALA A 284 31.05 -10.39 8.88
N PRO A 285 29.77 -10.79 8.69
CA PRO A 285 28.96 -10.26 7.60
C PRO A 285 28.74 -8.75 7.67
N LEU A 286 28.51 -8.20 8.88
CA LEU A 286 28.32 -6.75 9.06
C LEU A 286 29.59 -5.98 8.73
N GLU A 287 30.76 -6.45 9.18
CA GLU A 287 32.07 -5.84 8.85
C GLU A 287 32.31 -5.86 7.35
N ALA A 288 32.07 -6.98 6.69
CA ALA A 288 32.21 -7.10 5.24
C ALA A 288 31.27 -6.16 4.47
N PHE A 289 30.02 -6.05 4.93
CA PHE A 289 29.05 -5.13 4.36
C PHE A 289 29.50 -3.67 4.47
N LEU A 290 29.91 -3.25 5.68
CA LEU A 290 30.33 -1.87 5.94
C LEU A 290 31.64 -1.54 5.20
N ALA A 291 32.59 -2.47 5.10
CA ALA A 291 33.85 -2.29 4.37
C ALA A 291 33.66 -2.16 2.84
N ALA A 292 32.56 -2.64 2.29
CA ALA A 292 32.23 -2.47 0.87
C ALA A 292 31.76 -1.03 0.53
N ILE A 293 31.34 -0.25 1.51
CA ILE A 293 30.88 1.14 1.33
C ILE A 293 32.08 2.07 1.15
N ARG A 294 32.12 2.80 0.03
CA ARG A 294 33.23 3.64 -0.39
C ARG A 294 32.89 5.11 -0.26
N TYR A 295 33.84 5.90 0.24
CA TYR A 295 33.72 7.37 0.30
C TYR A 295 33.93 8.01 -1.10
N PRO A 296 33.27 9.18 -1.33
CA PRO A 296 32.24 9.78 -0.51
C PRO A 296 30.98 8.90 -0.43
N VAL A 297 30.31 8.89 0.74
CA VAL A 297 29.08 8.14 0.95
C VAL A 297 27.90 9.11 0.90
N ALA A 298 26.97 8.86 -0.03
CA ALA A 298 25.74 9.64 -0.18
C ALA A 298 24.55 8.82 0.33
N PHE A 299 23.84 9.29 1.35
CA PHE A 299 22.59 8.70 1.86
C PHE A 299 21.43 9.38 1.16
N LEU A 300 20.79 8.69 0.24
CA LEU A 300 19.82 9.25 -0.71
C LEU A 300 18.43 8.65 -0.51
N ASP A 301 17.43 9.52 -0.51
CA ASP A 301 16.02 9.15 -0.46
C ASP A 301 15.22 9.93 -1.51
N TYR A 302 14.23 9.26 -2.14
CA TYR A 302 13.35 9.81 -3.16
C TYR A 302 11.89 9.82 -2.69
N GLU A 303 11.20 10.94 -2.95
CA GLU A 303 9.76 11.01 -2.84
C GLU A 303 9.10 11.05 -4.21
N THR A 304 8.02 10.26 -4.37
CA THR A 304 7.33 10.10 -5.64
C THR A 304 5.82 10.11 -5.48
N PHE A 305 5.10 10.47 -6.54
CA PHE A 305 3.64 10.43 -6.60
C PHE A 305 3.17 9.35 -7.60
N PRO A 306 2.50 8.27 -7.15
CA PRO A 306 1.94 7.25 -8.03
C PRO A 306 0.63 7.75 -8.66
N CYS A 307 0.71 8.40 -9.83
CA CYS A 307 -0.42 9.00 -10.50
C CYS A 307 -1.31 7.95 -11.18
N ALA A 308 -2.50 7.69 -10.63
CA ALA A 308 -3.46 6.73 -11.23
C ALA A 308 -3.91 7.18 -12.64
N LEU A 309 -4.21 8.47 -12.79
CA LEU A 309 -4.59 9.08 -14.06
C LEU A 309 -3.40 9.89 -14.62
N PRO A 310 -2.64 9.37 -15.59
CA PRO A 310 -1.41 9.98 -16.07
C PRO A 310 -1.61 11.46 -16.49
N ARG A 311 -0.79 12.35 -15.94
CA ARG A 311 -0.84 13.80 -16.23
C ARG A 311 0.16 14.22 -17.30
N PHE A 312 1.26 13.48 -17.41
CA PHE A 312 2.39 13.85 -18.24
C PHE A 312 2.59 12.85 -19.38
N ALA A 313 3.10 13.33 -20.52
CA ALA A 313 3.52 12.45 -21.61
C ALA A 313 4.63 11.48 -21.16
N GLY A 314 4.56 10.25 -21.62
CA GLY A 314 5.48 9.18 -21.24
C GLY A 314 5.12 8.45 -19.94
N TYR A 315 4.04 8.88 -19.24
CA TYR A 315 3.59 8.21 -18.02
C TYR A 315 2.38 7.30 -18.28
N GLY A 316 2.34 6.18 -17.60
CA GLY A 316 1.19 5.27 -17.53
C GLY A 316 0.50 5.34 -16.18
N PRO A 317 -0.65 4.63 -16.00
CA PRO A 317 -1.35 4.56 -14.73
C PRO A 317 -0.45 4.02 -13.61
N PHE A 318 -0.46 4.68 -12.46
CA PHE A 318 0.35 4.39 -11.28
C PHE A 318 1.87 4.45 -11.50
N HIS A 319 2.35 4.99 -12.63
CA HIS A 319 3.76 5.30 -12.74
C HIS A 319 4.14 6.38 -11.72
N HIS A 320 5.24 6.14 -11.02
CA HIS A 320 5.77 7.07 -10.03
C HIS A 320 6.39 8.29 -10.69
N VAL A 321 5.92 9.46 -10.30
CA VAL A 321 6.45 10.77 -10.69
C VAL A 321 7.41 11.22 -9.59
N PRO A 322 8.73 11.23 -9.80
CA PRO A 322 9.68 11.69 -8.79
C PRO A 322 9.62 13.21 -8.69
N PHE A 323 9.41 13.73 -7.50
CA PHE A 323 9.26 15.17 -7.29
C PHE A 323 10.24 15.76 -6.26
N GLN A 324 10.86 14.90 -5.45
CA GLN A 324 11.76 15.32 -4.37
C GLN A 324 12.86 14.29 -4.16
N PHE A 325 14.03 14.78 -3.73
CA PHE A 325 15.04 13.97 -3.08
C PHE A 325 15.68 14.74 -1.93
N SER A 326 16.21 13.96 -0.97
CA SER A 326 17.12 14.44 0.06
C SER A 326 18.37 13.58 0.11
N MET A 327 19.52 14.19 0.39
CA MET A 327 20.81 13.50 0.40
C MET A 327 21.74 14.07 1.47
N HIS A 328 22.25 13.20 2.33
CA HIS A 328 23.37 13.55 3.22
C HIS A 328 24.66 12.92 2.69
N VAL A 329 25.70 13.73 2.48
CA VAL A 329 26.98 13.28 1.93
C VAL A 329 28.07 13.39 2.98
N VAL A 330 28.78 12.28 3.24
CA VAL A 330 30.00 12.24 4.07
C VAL A 330 31.18 11.98 3.15
N THR A 331 32.14 12.89 3.12
CA THR A 331 33.26 12.85 2.18
C THR A 331 34.44 11.97 2.63
N GLU A 332 34.61 11.80 3.94
CA GLU A 332 35.70 11.06 4.56
C GLU A 332 35.28 10.48 5.91
N PRO A 333 35.98 9.46 6.44
CA PRO A 333 35.69 8.89 7.76
C PRO A 333 35.65 9.95 8.86
N GLY A 334 34.54 9.98 9.62
CA GLY A 334 34.33 10.97 10.70
C GLY A 334 33.98 12.37 10.23
N GLY A 335 33.90 12.62 8.94
CA GLY A 335 33.54 13.90 8.35
C GLY A 335 32.13 14.37 8.73
N ALA A 336 31.93 15.69 8.76
CA ALA A 336 30.61 16.28 8.92
C ALA A 336 29.77 16.05 7.65
N PRO A 337 28.47 15.71 7.78
CA PRO A 337 27.61 15.52 6.61
C PRO A 337 27.28 16.85 5.94
N ILE A 338 27.23 16.83 4.62
CA ILE A 338 26.71 17.94 3.80
C ILE A 338 25.31 17.55 3.34
N HIS A 339 24.30 18.34 3.72
CA HIS A 339 22.93 18.12 3.28
C HIS A 339 22.65 18.80 1.93
N ARG A 340 22.00 18.09 1.02
CA ARG A 340 21.55 18.55 -0.31
C ARG A 340 20.14 18.07 -0.53
N GLU A 341 19.28 18.91 -1.03
CA GLU A 341 17.88 18.59 -1.25
C GLU A 341 17.32 19.26 -2.49
N PHE A 342 16.22 18.71 -2.99
CA PHE A 342 15.46 19.25 -4.10
C PHE A 342 13.99 18.90 -3.91
N LEU A 343 13.12 19.89 -4.16
CA LEU A 343 11.67 19.72 -4.20
C LEU A 343 11.13 20.47 -5.44
N TYR A 344 10.40 19.77 -6.29
CA TYR A 344 9.73 20.38 -7.43
C TYR A 344 8.27 20.67 -7.11
N THR A 345 7.85 21.93 -7.25
CA THR A 345 6.48 22.38 -6.96
C THR A 345 5.77 22.96 -8.21
N GLY A 346 6.39 22.84 -9.40
CA GLY A 346 5.77 23.25 -10.66
C GLY A 346 4.64 22.31 -11.09
N ALA A 347 3.77 22.79 -11.97
CA ALA A 347 2.65 22.03 -12.51
C ALA A 347 3.03 21.16 -13.72
N ASP A 348 4.17 21.39 -14.34
CA ASP A 348 4.72 20.63 -15.46
C ASP A 348 5.51 19.39 -15.02
N CYS A 349 5.99 18.61 -15.99
CA CYS A 349 6.68 17.34 -15.72
C CYS A 349 8.00 17.54 -14.97
N PRO A 350 8.20 16.97 -13.78
CA PRO A 350 9.40 17.17 -12.97
C PRO A 350 10.64 16.39 -13.44
N ASP A 351 10.54 15.48 -14.43
CA ASP A 351 11.65 14.59 -14.82
C ASP A 351 12.98 15.32 -15.03
N MET A 352 13.01 16.34 -15.90
CA MET A 352 14.26 17.04 -16.20
C MET A 352 14.74 17.91 -15.03
N PRO A 353 13.89 18.74 -14.38
CA PRO A 353 14.29 19.47 -13.17
C PRO A 353 14.87 18.54 -12.08
N PHE A 354 14.27 17.37 -11.86
CA PHE A 354 14.74 16.36 -10.92
C PHE A 354 16.11 15.79 -11.29
N ILE A 355 16.28 15.34 -12.53
CA ILE A 355 17.56 14.79 -13.03
C ILE A 355 18.68 15.84 -12.97
N ASP A 356 18.41 17.07 -13.40
CA ASP A 356 19.40 18.15 -13.39
C ASP A 356 19.82 18.53 -11.97
N ALA A 357 18.86 18.53 -11.03
CA ALA A 357 19.17 18.76 -9.62
C ALA A 357 20.01 17.59 -9.05
N LEU A 358 19.65 16.35 -9.36
CA LEU A 358 20.39 15.16 -8.93
C LEU A 358 21.83 15.16 -9.47
N LYS A 359 22.05 15.51 -10.73
CA LYS A 359 23.40 15.66 -11.33
C LYS A 359 24.27 16.65 -10.58
N ARG A 360 23.69 17.77 -10.13
CA ARG A 360 24.43 18.78 -9.37
C ARG A 360 24.71 18.36 -7.93
N ALA A 361 23.83 17.50 -7.38
CA ALA A 361 23.88 17.15 -5.96
C ALA A 361 24.73 15.91 -5.70
N ILE A 362 24.69 14.89 -6.59
CA ILE A 362 25.30 13.59 -6.34
C ILE A 362 26.83 13.64 -6.52
N PRO A 363 27.64 13.02 -5.64
CA PRO A 363 29.09 12.87 -5.85
C PRO A 363 29.40 12.09 -7.12
N ALA A 364 30.51 12.42 -7.80
CA ALA A 364 30.94 11.74 -9.04
C ALA A 364 31.33 10.27 -8.81
N GLU A 365 31.78 9.93 -7.61
CA GLU A 365 32.22 8.59 -7.21
C GLU A 365 31.72 8.22 -5.82
N GLY A 366 32.11 7.06 -5.30
CA GLY A 366 31.70 6.58 -3.99
C GLY A 366 30.36 5.85 -3.98
N SER A 367 29.90 5.44 -2.81
CA SER A 367 28.66 4.66 -2.63
C SER A 367 27.45 5.57 -2.42
N ILE A 368 26.31 5.12 -2.96
CA ILE A 368 25.00 5.72 -2.75
C ILE A 368 24.21 4.76 -1.89
N VAL A 369 23.97 5.13 -0.64
CA VAL A 369 23.24 4.32 0.34
C VAL A 369 21.79 4.72 0.32
N VAL A 370 20.90 3.75 0.16
CA VAL A 370 19.44 3.93 0.15
C VAL A 370 18.78 2.94 1.11
N TRP A 371 17.47 3.11 1.32
CA TRP A 371 16.65 2.14 2.05
C TRP A 371 15.63 1.50 1.11
N ASN A 372 15.81 0.24 0.72
CA ASN A 372 15.04 -0.48 -0.30
C ASN A 372 15.47 -0.13 -1.75
N ALA A 373 16.71 -0.47 -2.10
CA ALA A 373 17.32 -0.19 -3.40
C ALA A 373 16.48 -0.51 -4.66
N PRO A 374 15.61 -1.55 -4.68
CA PRO A 374 14.71 -1.78 -5.81
C PRO A 374 13.83 -0.57 -6.16
N PHE A 375 13.45 0.24 -5.17
CA PHE A 375 12.60 1.41 -5.40
C PHE A 375 13.38 2.52 -6.15
N GLU A 376 14.49 3.01 -5.59
CA GLU A 376 15.27 4.10 -6.21
C GLU A 376 15.84 3.69 -7.56
N LYS A 377 16.36 2.46 -7.66
CA LYS A 377 16.83 1.90 -8.95
C LYS A 377 15.70 1.81 -9.97
N GLY A 378 14.50 1.43 -9.55
CA GLY A 378 13.32 1.36 -10.39
C GLY A 378 12.90 2.74 -10.91
N ILE A 379 12.91 3.77 -10.05
CA ILE A 379 12.65 5.16 -10.46
C ILE A 379 13.66 5.63 -11.49
N ASN A 380 14.96 5.42 -11.24
CA ASN A 380 16.03 5.79 -12.18
C ASN A 380 15.89 5.07 -13.53
N ALA A 381 15.57 3.77 -13.53
CA ALA A 381 15.34 2.99 -14.75
C ALA A 381 14.15 3.56 -15.56
N LYS A 382 13.04 3.89 -14.90
CA LYS A 382 11.88 4.50 -15.56
C LYS A 382 12.15 5.93 -16.07
N LEU A 383 12.94 6.71 -15.35
CA LEU A 383 13.45 8.00 -15.87
C LEU A 383 14.32 7.80 -17.12
N ALA A 384 15.22 6.81 -17.12
CA ALA A 384 16.08 6.49 -18.27
C ALA A 384 15.28 6.00 -19.50
N GLU A 385 14.16 5.31 -19.29
CA GLU A 385 13.24 4.94 -20.38
C GLU A 385 12.58 6.18 -21.01
N ARG A 386 12.11 7.14 -20.18
CA ARG A 386 11.45 8.36 -20.62
C ARG A 386 12.39 9.43 -21.15
N ARG A 387 13.63 9.44 -20.65
CA ARG A 387 14.69 10.41 -20.99
C ARG A 387 15.97 9.67 -21.43
N PRO A 388 15.97 9.06 -22.62
CA PRO A 388 17.07 8.20 -23.05
C PRO A 388 18.45 8.88 -23.07
N GLN A 389 18.49 10.20 -23.25
CA GLN A 389 19.72 11.00 -23.19
C GLN A 389 20.37 11.02 -21.79
N GLU A 390 19.60 10.71 -20.75
CA GLU A 390 20.03 10.70 -19.35
C GLU A 390 20.39 9.31 -18.83
N ARG A 391 20.19 8.28 -19.67
CA ARG A 391 20.39 6.86 -19.32
C ARG A 391 21.77 6.60 -18.73
N ALA A 392 22.83 7.05 -19.38
CA ALA A 392 24.20 6.77 -18.93
C ALA A 392 24.48 7.31 -17.52
N PHE A 393 23.95 8.49 -17.19
CA PHE A 393 24.04 9.06 -15.84
C PHE A 393 23.25 8.22 -14.84
N LEU A 394 21.98 7.92 -15.13
CA LEU A 394 21.10 7.18 -14.21
C LEU A 394 21.58 5.74 -13.98
N ASP A 395 22.12 5.07 -15.02
CA ASP A 395 22.73 3.74 -14.90
C ASP A 395 24.00 3.80 -14.03
N THR A 396 24.82 4.87 -14.14
CA THR A 396 25.99 5.09 -13.28
C THR A 396 25.56 5.29 -11.81
N VAL A 397 24.49 6.03 -11.55
CA VAL A 397 23.90 6.17 -10.21
C VAL A 397 23.49 4.80 -9.69
N ASN A 398 22.70 4.03 -10.46
CA ASN A 398 22.20 2.71 -10.08
C ASN A 398 23.32 1.69 -9.79
N GLY A 399 24.44 1.80 -10.50
CA GLY A 399 25.60 0.93 -10.31
C GLY A 399 26.34 1.11 -8.98
N ARG A 400 26.11 2.25 -8.30
CA ARG A 400 26.76 2.60 -7.02
C ARG A 400 25.83 2.45 -5.80
N VAL A 401 24.57 2.08 -6.02
CA VAL A 401 23.56 1.95 -4.96
C VAL A 401 23.84 0.73 -4.08
N VAL A 402 23.87 0.97 -2.78
CA VAL A 402 23.96 -0.04 -1.71
C VAL A 402 22.69 0.05 -0.85
N ASP A 403 22.06 -1.08 -0.59
CA ASP A 403 20.84 -1.15 0.23
C ASP A 403 21.18 -1.33 1.71
N LEU A 404 20.96 -0.31 2.52
CA LEU A 404 21.21 -0.40 3.96
C LEU A 404 20.22 -1.33 4.67
N MET A 405 19.03 -1.52 4.10
CA MET A 405 18.03 -2.46 4.65
C MET A 405 18.54 -3.90 4.62
N ASP A 406 19.50 -4.24 3.75
CA ASP A 406 20.07 -5.60 3.66
C ASP A 406 20.76 -6.05 4.96
N VAL A 407 21.28 -5.13 5.76
CA VAL A 407 21.82 -5.43 7.10
C VAL A 407 20.77 -6.09 7.99
N PHE A 408 19.54 -5.65 7.90
CA PHE A 408 18.42 -6.10 8.73
C PHE A 408 17.68 -7.27 8.11
N SER A 409 17.40 -7.20 6.81
CA SER A 409 16.76 -8.29 6.05
C SER A 409 17.65 -9.53 5.97
N GLY A 410 18.97 -9.35 5.88
CA GLY A 410 20.01 -10.39 5.91
C GLY A 410 20.38 -10.86 7.32
N GLN A 411 19.68 -10.38 8.38
CA GLN A 411 19.89 -10.80 9.77
C GLN A 411 21.31 -10.50 10.31
N MET A 412 22.02 -9.54 9.74
CA MET A 412 23.32 -9.12 10.28
C MET A 412 23.15 -8.41 11.63
N VAL A 413 22.03 -7.71 11.79
CA VAL A 413 21.61 -7.06 13.04
C VAL A 413 20.13 -7.38 13.31
N VAL A 414 19.83 -7.98 14.48
CA VAL A 414 18.47 -8.26 14.94
C VAL A 414 18.27 -7.67 16.33
N HIS A 415 17.31 -6.77 16.45
CA HIS A 415 16.96 -6.12 17.72
C HIS A 415 15.55 -6.54 18.16
N PRO A 416 15.29 -6.76 19.47
CA PRO A 416 13.95 -7.12 19.96
C PRO A 416 12.87 -6.14 19.51
N GLU A 417 13.16 -4.84 19.53
CA GLU A 417 12.22 -3.78 19.16
C GLU A 417 11.92 -3.71 17.65
N PHE A 418 12.69 -4.38 16.80
CA PHE A 418 12.34 -4.50 15.37
C PHE A 418 11.09 -5.35 15.15
N ARG A 419 10.81 -6.26 16.06
CA ARG A 419 9.66 -7.17 15.99
C ARG A 419 9.58 -7.90 14.65
N GLY A 420 10.72 -8.33 14.10
CA GLY A 420 10.82 -8.98 12.81
C GLY A 420 10.64 -8.06 11.58
N ARG A 421 10.61 -6.76 11.77
CA ARG A 421 10.44 -5.75 10.71
C ARG A 421 11.76 -5.11 10.34
N THR A 422 11.87 -4.69 9.09
CA THR A 422 13.09 -4.07 8.52
C THR A 422 12.86 -2.64 8.00
N SER A 423 11.65 -2.09 8.16
CA SER A 423 11.37 -0.71 7.80
C SER A 423 12.17 0.27 8.66
N ILE A 424 12.67 1.34 8.07
CA ILE A 424 13.44 2.40 8.76
C ILE A 424 12.68 2.95 9.97
N LYS A 425 11.34 2.99 9.94
CA LYS A 425 10.48 3.45 11.03
C LYS A 425 10.50 2.54 12.27
N TRP A 426 10.94 1.28 12.12
CA TRP A 426 11.16 0.35 13.21
C TRP A 426 12.62 0.29 13.65
N VAL A 427 13.53 0.43 12.69
CA VAL A 427 14.97 0.35 12.94
C VAL A 427 15.49 1.62 13.60
N LEU A 428 15.09 2.80 13.09
CA LEU A 428 15.58 4.08 13.58
C LEU A 428 15.34 4.29 15.10
N PRO A 429 14.13 4.16 15.65
CA PRO A 429 13.91 4.42 17.07
C PRO A 429 14.63 3.43 17.99
N ALA A 430 14.92 2.22 17.52
CA ALA A 430 15.64 1.22 18.29
C ALA A 430 17.15 1.45 18.31
N LEU A 431 17.75 1.92 17.22
CA LEU A 431 19.19 2.14 17.12
C LEU A 431 19.60 3.58 17.40
N VAL A 432 18.73 4.55 17.10
CA VAL A 432 19.01 5.99 17.20
C VAL A 432 17.82 6.70 17.87
N PRO A 433 17.55 6.42 19.16
CA PRO A 433 16.33 6.91 19.84
C PRO A 433 16.21 8.43 19.96
N ARG A 434 17.29 9.17 19.68
CA ARG A 434 17.28 10.65 19.63
C ARG A 434 16.60 11.21 18.38
N LEU A 435 16.41 10.40 17.33
CA LEU A 435 15.73 10.78 16.10
C LEU A 435 14.34 10.15 16.04
N SER A 436 13.35 10.92 15.64
CA SER A 436 11.96 10.46 15.58
C SER A 436 11.17 11.24 14.53
N TYR A 437 10.30 10.55 13.80
CA TYR A 437 9.29 11.17 12.94
C TYR A 437 8.14 11.82 13.74
N LYS A 438 8.03 11.48 15.03
CA LYS A 438 7.01 12.08 15.92
C LYS A 438 7.27 13.57 16.04
N GLY A 439 6.26 14.37 15.73
CA GLY A 439 6.37 15.83 15.74
C GLY A 439 6.56 16.47 14.36
N LEU A 440 6.86 15.69 13.31
CA LEU A 440 6.74 16.16 11.93
C LEU A 440 5.27 16.21 11.51
N ALA A 441 4.90 17.19 10.69
CA ALA A 441 3.57 17.29 10.09
C ALA A 441 3.31 16.14 9.12
N ILE A 442 4.34 15.69 8.41
CA ILE A 442 4.33 14.53 7.52
C ILE A 442 5.17 13.43 8.19
N GLN A 443 4.57 12.24 8.33
CA GLN A 443 5.21 11.08 8.97
C GLN A 443 5.23 9.83 8.08
N GLU A 444 4.62 9.91 6.88
CA GLU A 444 4.49 8.79 5.96
C GLU A 444 4.62 9.25 4.51
N GLY A 445 5.29 8.46 3.65
CA GLY A 445 5.49 8.77 2.25
C GLY A 445 4.19 8.93 1.45
N ALA A 446 3.12 8.22 1.84
CA ALA A 446 1.81 8.40 1.23
C ALA A 446 1.21 9.79 1.51
N THR A 447 1.39 10.31 2.74
CA THR A 447 1.02 11.69 3.08
C THR A 447 1.88 12.69 2.33
N ALA A 448 3.19 12.43 2.17
CA ALA A 448 4.09 13.25 1.36
C ALA A 448 3.62 13.33 -0.10
N SER A 449 3.29 12.18 -0.70
CA SER A 449 2.74 12.09 -2.06
C SER A 449 1.46 12.92 -2.24
N ASP A 450 0.47 12.78 -1.34
CA ASP A 450 -0.78 13.55 -1.42
C ASP A 450 -0.53 15.05 -1.21
N THR A 451 0.32 15.40 -0.26
CA THR A 451 0.69 16.80 0.03
C THR A 451 1.29 17.46 -1.21
N TRP A 452 2.25 16.81 -1.87
CA TRP A 452 2.80 17.30 -3.13
C TRP A 452 1.73 17.46 -4.21
N ASN A 453 0.86 16.45 -4.35
CA ASN A 453 -0.24 16.48 -5.31
C ASN A 453 -1.16 17.70 -5.09
N ARG A 454 -1.49 18.02 -3.85
CA ARG A 454 -2.32 19.18 -3.50
C ARG A 454 -1.62 20.51 -3.80
N ILE A 455 -0.30 20.60 -3.61
CA ILE A 455 0.49 21.78 -4.00
C ILE A 455 0.39 22.01 -5.51
N VAL A 456 0.76 21.01 -6.32
CA VAL A 456 0.88 21.18 -7.78
C VAL A 456 -0.45 21.25 -8.51
N THR A 457 -1.54 20.84 -7.87
CA THR A 457 -2.91 21.01 -8.40
C THR A 457 -3.58 22.31 -7.97
N GLY A 458 -2.92 23.13 -7.14
CA GLY A 458 -3.52 24.36 -6.62
C GLY A 458 -4.65 24.12 -5.62
N ALA A 459 -4.70 22.95 -4.98
CA ALA A 459 -5.72 22.62 -3.97
C ALA A 459 -5.42 23.24 -2.60
N LEU A 460 -4.27 23.91 -2.44
CA LEU A 460 -3.87 24.62 -1.24
C LEU A 460 -3.74 26.12 -1.53
N GLU A 461 -4.15 26.94 -0.56
CA GLU A 461 -3.87 28.37 -0.58
C GLU A 461 -2.35 28.63 -0.53
N PRO A 462 -1.86 29.75 -1.09
CA PRO A 462 -0.41 29.99 -1.26
C PRO A 462 0.41 29.84 0.02
N ASP A 463 -0.09 30.31 1.16
CA ASP A 463 0.61 30.21 2.47
C ASP A 463 0.66 28.76 2.95
N ALA A 464 -0.44 28.03 2.84
CA ALA A 464 -0.51 26.61 3.17
C ALA A 464 0.37 25.78 2.23
N ALA A 465 0.45 26.11 0.95
CA ALA A 465 1.33 25.44 -0.01
C ALA A 465 2.82 25.66 0.33
N ARG A 466 3.22 26.85 0.79
CA ARG A 466 4.58 27.12 1.25
C ARG A 466 4.93 26.31 2.51
N GLN A 467 4.02 26.26 3.48
CA GLN A 467 4.21 25.44 4.69
C GLN A 467 4.31 23.97 4.33
N ALA A 468 3.42 23.46 3.49
CA ALA A 468 3.43 22.07 3.04
C ALA A 468 4.73 21.70 2.31
N ALA A 469 5.32 22.62 1.54
CA ALA A 469 6.62 22.42 0.90
C ALA A 469 7.75 22.30 1.94
N GLN A 470 7.73 23.10 3.00
CA GLN A 470 8.69 22.98 4.12
C GLN A 470 8.54 21.65 4.87
N ASP A 471 7.30 21.22 5.10
CA ASP A 471 7.01 19.95 5.76
C ASP A 471 7.51 18.75 4.93
N LEU A 472 7.38 18.81 3.59
CA LEU A 472 7.95 17.83 2.66
C LEU A 472 9.48 17.77 2.74
N LEU A 473 10.15 18.93 2.73
CA LEU A 473 11.62 19.01 2.87
C LEU A 473 12.07 18.42 4.20
N ALA A 474 11.39 18.75 5.30
CA ALA A 474 11.71 18.24 6.63
C ALA A 474 11.55 16.71 6.72
N TYR A 475 10.50 16.16 6.10
CA TYR A 475 10.23 14.72 6.11
C TYR A 475 11.31 13.94 5.34
N CYS A 476 11.53 14.23 4.06
CA CYS A 476 12.54 13.56 3.23
C CYS A 476 13.96 13.80 3.76
N GLY A 477 14.22 15.01 4.34
CA GLY A 477 15.47 15.33 5.01
C GLY A 477 15.76 14.41 6.20
N LEU A 478 14.72 14.03 6.96
CA LEU A 478 14.87 13.09 8.06
C LEU A 478 15.13 11.67 7.57
N ASP A 479 14.54 11.22 6.45
CA ASP A 479 14.76 9.87 5.91
C ASP A 479 16.24 9.66 5.52
N SER A 480 16.85 10.59 4.80
CA SER A 480 18.27 10.52 4.45
C SER A 480 19.19 10.67 5.67
N LEU A 481 18.85 11.54 6.66
CA LEU A 481 19.58 11.66 7.92
C LEU A 481 19.47 10.37 8.76
N ALA A 482 18.32 9.76 8.80
CA ALA A 482 18.10 8.51 9.53
C ALA A 482 19.01 7.38 9.02
N MET A 483 19.15 7.22 7.70
CA MET A 483 20.09 6.26 7.12
C MET A 483 21.52 6.52 7.53
N LEU A 484 21.98 7.77 7.48
CA LEU A 484 23.31 8.18 7.94
C LEU A 484 23.55 7.80 9.42
N GLU A 485 22.59 8.11 10.29
CA GLU A 485 22.76 7.88 11.72
C GLU A 485 22.65 6.38 12.09
N ILE A 486 21.81 5.63 11.38
CA ILE A 486 21.80 4.15 11.49
C ILE A 486 23.15 3.58 11.06
N TRP A 487 23.70 4.01 9.91
CA TRP A 487 25.02 3.58 9.46
C TRP A 487 26.12 3.91 10.46
N ARG A 488 26.11 5.09 11.09
CA ARG A 488 27.04 5.46 12.17
C ARG A 488 26.89 4.53 13.40
N ALA A 489 25.65 4.18 13.75
CA ALA A 489 25.40 3.25 14.84
C ALA A 489 25.97 1.85 14.53
N LEU A 490 25.83 1.38 13.28
CA LEU A 490 26.40 0.09 12.82
C LEU A 490 27.93 0.11 12.86
N LEU A 491 28.58 1.21 12.43
CA LEU A 491 30.04 1.39 12.56
C LEU A 491 30.48 1.34 14.03
N GLY A 492 29.72 1.96 14.95
CA GLY A 492 29.98 1.91 16.37
C GLY A 492 29.88 0.50 16.95
N MET A 493 28.96 -0.35 16.47
CA MET A 493 28.82 -1.75 16.92
C MET A 493 30.05 -2.59 16.56
N VAL A 494 30.66 -2.33 15.41
CA VAL A 494 31.89 -3.00 14.98
C VAL A 494 33.10 -2.51 15.78
N ALA A 495 33.28 -1.19 15.94
CA ALA A 495 34.41 -0.58 16.64
C ALA A 495 34.46 -0.88 18.16
N ALA A 496 33.32 -0.99 18.83
CA ALA A 496 33.23 -1.12 20.31
C ALA A 496 33.91 -2.38 20.86
N ARG A 497 34.23 -3.40 20.05
CA ARG A 497 34.91 -4.60 20.49
C ARG A 497 36.41 -4.64 20.16
N GLU A 498 36.88 -3.88 19.18
CA GLU A 498 38.32 -3.74 18.94
C GLU A 498 39.02 -3.17 20.20
N ILE A 499 38.32 -2.30 20.94
CA ILE A 499 38.81 -1.74 22.19
C ILE A 499 38.81 -2.77 23.34
N ARG A 500 37.91 -3.80 23.34
CA ARG A 500 37.85 -4.84 24.37
C ARG A 500 38.81 -6.02 24.11
N GLU A 501 39.25 -6.22 22.87
CA GLU A 501 40.21 -7.25 22.50
C GLU A 501 41.65 -6.73 22.54
N ALA A 502 41.85 -5.41 22.53
CA ALA A 502 43.15 -4.73 22.60
C ALA A 502 43.58 -4.31 24.05
N GLY A 503 42.72 -4.47 25.06
CA GLY A 503 42.95 -4.22 26.47
C GLY A 503 42.86 -5.48 27.34
#